data_4721ab45d422bea4cfeb5290fc80d9b2
#
_entry.id   4721ab45d422bea4cfeb5290fc80d9b2
#
_cell.length_a   1.000
_cell.length_b   1.000
_cell.length_c   1.000
_cell.angle_alpha   90.00
_cell.angle_beta   90.00
_cell.angle_gamma   90.00
#
_symmetry.space_group_name_H-M   'P 1'
#
loop_
_entity.id
_entity.type
_entity.pdbx_description
1 polymer ?
#
loop_
_entity_poly.entity_id
_entity_poly.type
_entity_poly.pdbx_seq_one_letter_code
_entity_poly.pdbx_strand_id
1 'polypeptide(L)'
;MKPLHDSIVTITGGTGSFGSTIVRDLLKQGVPEVRVFSRDESKQDQMRHDLQDKRVRFYIGDVRNPKSVKNVVRGTDLIFHAA
;
A
#
# COMPACT_ATOMS: atom_id res chain seq x y z
N MET A 1 -15.67 -12.89 -2.36
CA MET A 1 -14.47 -12.03 -2.47
C MET A 1 -14.56 -11.16 -3.70
N LYS A 2 -14.22 -9.89 -3.58
CA LYS A 2 -14.19 -9.00 -4.72
C LYS A 2 -13.00 -9.34 -5.64
N PRO A 3 -13.16 -9.20 -6.95
CA PRO A 3 -12.02 -9.32 -7.85
C PRO A 3 -11.01 -8.19 -7.58
N LEU A 4 -9.75 -8.42 -7.90
CA LEU A 4 -8.69 -7.42 -7.65
C LEU A 4 -8.97 -6.09 -8.30
N HIS A 5 -9.55 -6.09 -9.50
CA HIS A 5 -9.85 -4.83 -10.21
C HIS A 5 -10.95 -4.00 -9.55
N ASP A 6 -11.62 -4.53 -8.52
CA ASP A 6 -12.63 -3.81 -7.74
C ASP A 6 -12.20 -3.63 -6.28
N SER A 7 -10.98 -4.00 -5.93
CA SER A 7 -10.54 -4.05 -4.54
C SER A 7 -9.61 -2.90 -4.18
N ILE A 8 -9.72 -2.48 -2.91
CA ILE A 8 -8.74 -1.60 -2.29
C ILE A 8 -7.79 -2.50 -1.51
N VAL A 9 -6.50 -2.41 -1.82
CA VAL A 9 -5.47 -3.26 -1.22
C VAL A 9 -4.52 -2.43 -0.39
N THR A 10 -4.30 -2.83 0.86
CA THR A 10 -3.32 -2.19 1.74
C THR A 10 -2.10 -3.09 1.85
N ILE A 11 -0.91 -2.50 1.76
CA ILE A 11 0.35 -3.21 1.92
C ILE A 11 1.12 -2.59 3.07
N THR A 12 1.35 -3.37 4.13
CA THR A 12 2.19 -2.94 5.23
C THR A 12 3.63 -3.27 4.90
N GLY A 13 4.55 -2.34 5.15
CA GLY A 13 5.94 -2.50 4.74
C GLY A 13 6.14 -2.38 3.23
N GLY A 14 5.24 -1.67 2.55
CA GLY A 14 5.22 -1.62 1.09
C GLY A 14 6.37 -0.90 0.43
N THR A 15 7.22 -0.21 1.19
CA THR A 15 8.37 0.50 0.62
C THR A 15 9.63 -0.35 0.52
N GLY A 16 9.64 -1.56 1.10
CA GLY A 16 10.77 -2.48 0.94
C GLY A 16 10.76 -3.13 -0.44
N SER A 17 11.81 -3.88 -0.77
CA SER A 17 11.93 -4.55 -2.07
C SER A 17 10.74 -5.44 -2.38
N PHE A 18 10.35 -6.27 -1.43
CA PHE A 18 9.24 -7.20 -1.61
C PHE A 18 7.93 -6.45 -1.77
N GLY A 19 7.67 -5.48 -0.87
CA GLY A 19 6.46 -4.68 -0.94
C GLY A 19 6.35 -3.88 -2.23
N SER A 20 7.45 -3.31 -2.69
CA SER A 20 7.49 -2.57 -3.94
C SER A 20 7.13 -3.45 -5.14
N THR A 21 7.60 -4.68 -5.16
CA THR A 21 7.28 -5.64 -6.20
C THR A 21 5.79 -5.96 -6.20
N ILE A 22 5.22 -6.18 -5.01
CA ILE A 22 3.77 -6.44 -4.88
C ILE A 22 2.96 -5.25 -5.38
N VAL A 23 3.34 -4.03 -5.01
CA VAL A 23 2.63 -2.82 -5.46
C VAL A 23 2.58 -2.75 -6.98
N ARG A 24 3.72 -2.93 -7.63
CA ARG A 24 3.82 -2.87 -9.10
C ARG A 24 2.96 -3.95 -9.75
N ASP A 25 2.97 -5.14 -9.18
CA ASP A 25 2.18 -6.26 -9.70
C ASP A 25 0.69 -5.98 -9.59
N LEU A 26 0.24 -5.48 -8.44
CA LEU A 26 -1.16 -5.12 -8.24
C LEU A 26 -1.63 -4.04 -9.22
N LEU A 27 -0.78 -3.06 -9.49
CA LEU A 27 -1.12 -2.02 -10.46
C LEU A 27 -1.29 -2.60 -11.85
N LYS A 28 -0.45 -3.56 -12.24
CA LYS A 28 -0.57 -4.26 -13.52
C LYS A 28 -1.88 -5.04 -13.62
N GLN A 29 -2.36 -5.55 -12.49
CA GLN A 29 -3.61 -6.31 -12.45
C GLN A 29 -4.86 -5.43 -12.37
N GLY A 30 -4.69 -4.12 -12.42
CA GLY A 30 -5.82 -3.19 -12.48
C GLY A 30 -6.45 -2.84 -11.15
N VAL A 31 -5.74 -3.02 -10.04
CA VAL A 31 -6.25 -2.65 -8.71
C VAL A 31 -6.49 -1.14 -8.68
N PRO A 32 -7.70 -0.67 -8.33
CA PRO A 32 -8.03 0.75 -8.39
C PRO A 32 -7.38 1.60 -7.31
N GLU A 33 -7.03 1.01 -6.18
CA GLU A 33 -6.36 1.74 -5.11
C GLU A 33 -5.44 0.81 -4.33
N VAL A 34 -4.17 1.20 -4.22
CA VAL A 34 -3.17 0.51 -3.41
C VAL A 34 -2.70 1.47 -2.33
N ARG A 35 -2.84 1.07 -1.08
CA ARG A 35 -2.40 1.87 0.06
C ARG A 35 -1.10 1.30 0.60
N VAL A 36 -0.06 2.11 0.57
CA VAL A 36 1.26 1.74 1.07
C VAL A 36 1.42 2.31 2.47
N PHE A 37 1.61 1.44 3.44
CA PHE A 37 1.74 1.81 4.85
C PHE A 37 3.14 1.46 5.34
N SER A 38 3.88 2.44 5.80
CA SER A 38 5.23 2.22 6.33
C SER A 38 5.65 3.37 7.24
N ARG A 39 6.75 3.19 7.94
CA ARG A 39 7.31 4.23 8.80
C ARG A 39 8.30 5.13 8.08
N ASP A 40 8.77 4.74 6.92
CA ASP A 40 9.87 5.42 6.23
C ASP A 40 9.36 6.41 5.19
N GLU A 41 9.29 7.68 5.59
CA GLU A 41 8.81 8.75 4.72
C GLU A 41 9.70 8.95 3.49
N SER A 42 11.02 8.85 3.66
CA SER A 42 11.96 8.99 2.54
C SER A 42 11.73 7.95 1.47
N LYS A 43 11.54 6.69 1.88
CA LYS A 43 11.28 5.62 0.92
C LYS A 43 9.93 5.79 0.25
N GLN A 44 8.93 6.30 0.97
CA GLN A 44 7.63 6.59 0.37
C GLN A 44 7.74 7.68 -0.69
N ASP A 45 8.50 8.74 -0.41
CA ASP A 45 8.71 9.81 -1.37
C ASP A 45 9.41 9.30 -2.63
N GLN A 46 10.42 8.45 -2.46
CA GLN A 46 11.12 7.85 -3.59
C GLN A 46 10.18 6.97 -4.42
N MET A 47 9.37 6.14 -3.76
CA MET A 47 8.42 5.28 -4.44
C MET A 47 7.36 6.10 -5.18
N ARG A 48 6.86 7.18 -4.55
CA ARG A 48 5.88 8.08 -5.18
C ARG A 48 6.46 8.65 -6.47
N HIS A 49 7.71 9.08 -6.42
CA HIS A 49 8.41 9.63 -7.58
C HIS A 49 8.59 8.58 -8.68
N ASP A 50 9.00 7.38 -8.30
CA ASP A 50 9.26 6.30 -9.26
C ASP A 50 7.99 5.79 -9.93
N LEU A 51 6.91 5.66 -9.19
CA LEU A 51 5.66 5.10 -9.73
C LEU A 51 4.82 6.13 -10.47
N GLN A 52 4.72 7.34 -9.94
CA GLN A 52 3.87 8.40 -10.48
C GLN A 52 2.48 7.90 -10.88
N ASP A 53 1.87 7.11 -9.99
CA ASP A 53 0.59 6.47 -10.24
C ASP A 53 -0.41 6.93 -9.18
N LYS A 54 -1.51 7.55 -9.62
CA LYS A 54 -2.52 8.12 -8.73
C LYS A 54 -3.28 7.09 -7.93
N ARG A 55 -3.22 5.83 -8.33
CA ARG A 55 -3.88 4.73 -7.61
C ARG A 55 -3.15 4.37 -6.33
N VAL A 56 -1.88 4.77 -6.20
CA VAL A 56 -1.09 4.48 -5.00
C VAL A 56 -1.23 5.63 -4.02
N ARG A 57 -1.68 5.30 -2.81
CA ARG A 57 -1.81 6.25 -1.71
C ARG A 57 -0.85 5.86 -0.60
N PHE A 58 -0.20 6.84 -0.01
CA PHE A 58 0.84 6.62 0.99
C PHE A 58 0.37 7.06 2.37
N TYR A 59 0.58 6.18 3.35
CA TYR A 59 0.22 6.42 4.74
C TYR A 59 1.46 6.18 5.61
N ILE A 60 1.82 7.18 6.41
CA ILE A 60 2.94 7.06 7.35
C ILE A 60 2.39 6.56 8.68
N GLY A 61 2.99 5.50 9.21
CA GLY A 61 2.60 4.99 10.50
C GLY A 61 3.34 3.72 10.86
N ASP A 62 3.05 3.23 12.07
CA ASP A 62 3.67 2.04 12.63
C ASP A 62 2.61 0.97 12.85
N VAL A 63 2.89 -0.26 12.40
CA VAL A 63 1.96 -1.39 12.59
C VAL A 63 1.67 -1.67 14.07
N ARG A 64 2.54 -1.20 14.98
CA ARG A 64 2.34 -1.35 16.41
C ARG A 64 1.37 -0.32 16.98
N ASN A 65 1.00 0.69 16.20
CA ASN A 65 0.08 1.74 16.64
C ASN A 65 -1.32 1.43 16.10
N PRO A 66 -2.27 1.03 16.97
CA PRO A 66 -3.62 0.66 16.52
C PRO A 66 -4.35 1.75 15.76
N LYS A 67 -4.14 3.01 16.11
CA LYS A 67 -4.80 4.13 15.42
C LYS A 67 -4.30 4.26 13.99
N SER A 68 -3.00 4.13 13.77
CA SER A 68 -2.39 4.19 12.43
C SER A 68 -2.93 3.07 11.55
N VAL A 69 -2.97 1.85 12.11
CA VAL A 69 -3.47 0.68 11.38
C VAL A 69 -4.94 0.86 11.04
N LYS A 70 -5.74 1.31 11.99
CA LYS A 70 -7.17 1.52 11.79
C LYS A 70 -7.44 2.50 10.65
N ASN A 71 -6.65 3.56 10.58
CA ASN A 71 -6.82 4.58 9.54
C ASN A 71 -6.53 4.02 8.13
N VAL A 72 -5.46 3.25 8.00
CA VAL A 72 -5.05 2.76 6.67
C VAL A 72 -5.92 1.60 6.19
N VAL A 73 -6.50 0.80 7.10
CA VAL A 73 -7.31 -0.35 6.69
C VAL A 73 -8.77 -0.04 6.48
N ARG A 74 -9.22 1.16 6.81
CA ARG A 74 -10.64 1.52 6.64
C ARG A 74 -11.03 1.40 5.16
N GLY A 75 -12.02 0.56 4.88
CA GLY A 75 -12.49 0.32 3.53
C GLY A 75 -11.61 -0.60 2.70
N THR A 76 -10.55 -1.13 3.28
CA THR A 76 -9.65 -2.07 2.60
C THR A 76 -10.34 -3.42 2.43
N ASP A 77 -10.13 -4.02 1.25
CA ASP A 77 -10.66 -5.36 0.94
C ASP A 77 -9.62 -6.45 1.20
N LEU A 78 -8.35 -6.14 0.98
CA LEU A 78 -7.25 -7.08 1.19
C LEU A 78 -6.06 -6.38 1.86
N ILE A 79 -5.34 -7.13 2.67
CA ILE A 79 -4.12 -6.63 3.33
C ILE A 79 -2.99 -7.60 3.04
N PHE A 80 -1.88 -7.08 2.51
CA PHE A 80 -0.62 -7.80 2.37
C PHE A 80 0.37 -7.28 3.40
N HIS A 81 0.92 -8.19 4.17
CA HIS A 81 1.89 -7.83 5.19
C HIS A 81 3.29 -8.19 4.69
N ALA A 82 3.98 -7.19 4.15
CA ALA A 82 5.27 -7.35 3.49
C ALA A 82 6.46 -7.02 4.37
N ALA A 83 6.22 -6.74 5.63
CA ALA A 83 7.29 -6.40 6.56
C ALA A 83 8.00 -7.64 7.09
#